data_04645495a81504a1b074b42772f136a2
#
_entry.id   04645495a81504a1b074b42772f136a2
#
_cell.length_a   1.000
_cell.length_b   1.000
_cell.length_c   1.000
_cell.angle_alpha   90.00
_cell.angle_beta   90.00
_cell.angle_gamma   90.00
#
_symmetry.space_group_name_H-M   'P 1'
#
loop_
_entity.id
_entity.type
_entity.pdbx_description
1 polymer ?
#
loop_
_entity_poly.entity_id
_entity_poly.type
_entity_poly.pdbx_seq_one_letter_code
_entity_poly.pdbx_strand_id
1 'polypeptide(L)'
;DGDSVELTGTGRFVVTVVDDIPVANANAPAVTASVEEDGMSKTAANGLPADSAEGNKEVGDSTTDDEANGGAGSLSGLFSVGADAPLSISLKLDNGDLPTLYSNGVAVTYALVGGVLTASAGEVTVFTLSVGANGSYSFDLRAQLDHVDDNTNTENTALVTSAPGVEPVTSVSGLDFTKLLVATDADGDSVELTGTGRFVVTVVDDIPVAN
;
A
#
# COMPACT_ATOMS: atom_id res chain seq x y z
N ASP A 1 26.70 16.39 64.69
CA ASP A 1 25.70 17.35 64.26
C ASP A 1 24.82 16.62 63.25
N GLY A 2 23.67 16.87 63.03
CA GLY A 2 22.76 16.24 62.11
C GLY A 2 21.96 17.31 61.37
N ASP A 3 22.64 18.41 61.03
CA ASP A 3 22.01 19.55 60.43
C ASP A 3 21.52 19.21 58.99
N SER A 4 20.28 19.52 58.72
CA SER A 4 19.66 19.34 57.40
C SER A 4 19.08 20.66 56.91
N VAL A 5 19.15 20.86 55.62
CA VAL A 5 18.53 21.99 54.90
C VAL A 5 17.53 21.45 53.91
N GLU A 6 16.29 21.88 54.03
CA GLU A 6 15.30 21.64 53.01
C GLU A 6 15.34 22.72 51.94
N LEU A 7 15.30 22.27 50.67
CA LEU A 7 15.12 23.18 49.53
C LEU A 7 13.66 23.61 49.47
N THR A 8 13.39 24.87 49.75
CA THR A 8 12.07 25.45 49.63
C THR A 8 11.90 26.28 48.38
N GLY A 9 10.74 26.19 47.75
CA GLY A 9 10.39 26.90 46.51
C GLY A 9 10.34 25.97 45.30
N THR A 10 9.60 26.40 44.30
CA THR A 10 9.44 25.67 43.01
C THR A 10 10.64 25.90 42.13
N GLY A 11 11.00 24.90 41.27
CA GLY A 11 12.05 25.00 40.26
C GLY A 11 13.49 24.85 40.79
N ARG A 12 13.69 24.38 42.04
CA ARG A 12 15.03 24.12 42.59
C ARG A 12 15.65 22.82 42.17
N PHE A 13 14.81 21.82 41.84
CA PHE A 13 15.20 20.58 41.20
C PHE A 13 14.14 20.26 40.15
N VAL A 14 14.50 20.34 38.87
CA VAL A 14 13.58 20.12 37.77
C VAL A 14 14.23 19.07 36.86
N VAL A 15 13.48 18.04 36.57
CA VAL A 15 13.81 17.05 35.52
C VAL A 15 12.83 17.29 34.37
N THR A 16 13.35 17.50 33.18
CA THR A 16 12.56 17.53 31.96
C THR A 16 12.66 16.18 31.30
N VAL A 17 11.54 15.54 31.08
CA VAL A 17 11.44 14.34 30.26
C VAL A 17 11.04 14.78 28.87
N VAL A 18 11.77 14.35 27.88
CA VAL A 18 11.46 14.59 26.44
C VAL A 18 10.79 13.34 25.95
N ASP A 19 9.71 13.53 25.24
CA ASP A 19 8.94 12.50 24.59
C ASP A 19 9.69 11.87 23.41
N ASP A 20 9.46 10.57 23.15
CA ASP A 20 10.09 9.82 22.06
C ASP A 20 9.03 9.52 21.00
N ILE A 21 9.14 10.15 19.86
CA ILE A 21 8.17 10.03 18.75
C ILE A 21 8.61 8.95 17.76
N PRO A 22 7.68 8.26 17.06
CA PRO A 22 8.02 7.28 16.06
C PRO A 22 8.73 7.92 14.86
N VAL A 23 9.61 7.18 14.22
CA VAL A 23 10.37 7.66 13.05
C VAL A 23 10.33 6.67 11.90
N ALA A 24 10.41 7.17 10.66
CA ALA A 24 10.58 6.33 9.48
C ALA A 24 11.98 5.68 9.50
N ASN A 25 12.05 4.35 9.30
CA ASN A 25 13.29 3.62 9.23
C ASN A 25 13.87 3.68 7.81
N ALA A 26 14.77 4.63 7.56
CA ALA A 26 15.37 4.85 6.24
C ALA A 26 16.16 3.62 5.71
N ASN A 27 16.64 2.75 6.59
CA ASN A 27 17.46 1.58 6.24
C ASN A 27 16.66 0.29 6.12
N ALA A 28 15.35 0.28 6.41
CA ALA A 28 14.55 -0.91 6.25
C ALA A 28 14.50 -1.34 4.76
N PRO A 29 14.48 -2.63 4.45
CA PRO A 29 14.20 -3.08 3.09
C PRO A 29 12.81 -2.63 2.65
N ALA A 30 12.63 -2.44 1.35
CA ALA A 30 11.30 -2.21 0.79
C ALA A 30 10.44 -3.48 0.95
N VAL A 31 9.14 -3.28 1.14
CA VAL A 31 8.13 -4.33 1.06
C VAL A 31 7.59 -4.31 -0.36
N THR A 32 7.80 -5.40 -1.08
CA THR A 32 7.33 -5.54 -2.47
C THR A 32 6.48 -6.78 -2.62
N ALA A 33 5.48 -6.70 -3.47
CA ALA A 33 4.64 -7.83 -3.86
C ALA A 33 4.36 -7.76 -5.36
N SER A 34 3.94 -8.87 -5.95
CA SER A 34 3.44 -8.96 -7.33
C SER A 34 2.07 -9.61 -7.31
N VAL A 35 1.21 -9.16 -8.20
CA VAL A 35 -0.06 -9.80 -8.53
C VAL A 35 -0.16 -9.91 -10.05
N GLU A 36 -0.98 -10.84 -10.52
CA GLU A 36 -1.12 -11.18 -11.93
C GLU A 36 -2.59 -11.04 -12.34
N GLU A 37 -2.84 -10.39 -13.46
CA GLU A 37 -4.21 -10.17 -13.96
C GLU A 37 -4.86 -11.47 -14.42
N ASP A 38 -4.07 -12.44 -14.86
CA ASP A 38 -4.55 -13.77 -15.22
C ASP A 38 -5.02 -14.61 -14.01
N GLY A 39 -4.62 -14.25 -12.78
CA GLY A 39 -5.15 -14.80 -11.54
C GLY A 39 -6.63 -14.52 -11.31
N MET A 40 -7.16 -13.43 -11.82
CA MET A 40 -8.54 -12.99 -11.59
C MET A 40 -9.58 -14.05 -11.96
N SER A 41 -10.68 -14.13 -11.17
CA SER A 41 -11.76 -15.09 -11.41
C SER A 41 -13.14 -14.50 -11.11
N LYS A 42 -14.07 -14.65 -12.06
CA LYS A 42 -15.50 -14.34 -11.87
C LYS A 42 -16.20 -15.30 -10.90
N THR A 43 -15.48 -16.22 -10.30
CA THR A 43 -15.98 -17.13 -9.28
C THR A 43 -15.40 -16.74 -7.93
N ALA A 44 -16.25 -16.37 -6.98
CA ALA A 44 -15.81 -16.03 -5.62
C ALA A 44 -14.99 -17.18 -5.01
N ALA A 45 -13.79 -16.87 -4.54
CA ALA A 45 -12.84 -17.82 -3.98
C ALA A 45 -12.16 -17.24 -2.72
N ASN A 46 -11.54 -18.08 -1.91
CA ASN A 46 -10.72 -17.68 -0.75
C ASN A 46 -11.38 -16.70 0.26
N GLY A 47 -12.72 -16.63 0.25
CA GLY A 47 -13.47 -15.68 1.08
C GLY A 47 -13.55 -14.26 0.52
N LEU A 48 -13.02 -14.04 -0.69
CA LEU A 48 -13.12 -12.79 -1.44
C LEU A 48 -14.30 -12.84 -2.42
N PRO A 49 -14.87 -11.69 -2.79
CA PRO A 49 -15.91 -11.62 -3.80
C PRO A 49 -15.33 -11.96 -5.19
N ALA A 50 -16.20 -12.37 -6.11
CA ALA A 50 -15.83 -12.57 -7.51
C ALA A 50 -15.30 -11.28 -8.15
N ASP A 51 -14.31 -11.42 -9.04
CA ASP A 51 -13.72 -10.33 -9.78
C ASP A 51 -14.61 -9.84 -10.92
N SER A 52 -14.30 -8.67 -11.43
CA SER A 52 -15.02 -8.09 -12.54
C SER A 52 -14.60 -8.69 -13.90
N ALA A 53 -13.38 -9.24 -13.95
CA ALA A 53 -12.80 -9.92 -15.11
C ALA A 53 -12.51 -11.39 -14.82
N GLU A 54 -12.26 -12.16 -15.84
CA GLU A 54 -11.72 -13.52 -15.78
C GLU A 54 -10.35 -13.46 -16.44
N GLY A 55 -9.32 -13.87 -15.71
CA GLY A 55 -7.96 -13.95 -16.21
C GLY A 55 -7.76 -15.16 -17.13
N ASN A 56 -6.76 -15.07 -17.97
CA ASN A 56 -6.47 -16.05 -19.00
C ASN A 56 -5.37 -17.03 -18.54
N LYS A 57 -5.68 -17.76 -17.49
CA LYS A 57 -4.75 -18.62 -16.76
C LYS A 57 -3.96 -19.59 -17.66
N GLU A 58 -2.67 -19.54 -17.55
CA GLU A 58 -1.76 -20.51 -18.13
C GLU A 58 -1.62 -21.78 -17.27
N VAL A 59 -0.84 -22.75 -17.77
CA VAL A 59 -0.62 -24.00 -17.03
C VAL A 59 0.31 -23.74 -15.84
N GLY A 60 -0.25 -23.69 -14.66
CA GLY A 60 0.47 -23.49 -13.41
C GLY A 60 -0.01 -22.30 -12.59
N ASP A 61 -0.82 -21.44 -13.19
CA ASP A 61 -1.36 -20.26 -12.53
C ASP A 61 -2.49 -20.61 -11.55
N SER A 62 -2.62 -19.77 -10.56
CA SER A 62 -3.57 -19.93 -9.47
C SER A 62 -4.64 -18.84 -9.54
N THR A 63 -5.86 -19.15 -9.06
CA THR A 63 -6.92 -18.15 -8.82
C THR A 63 -6.65 -17.27 -7.60
N THR A 64 -5.42 -17.20 -7.11
CA THR A 64 -4.98 -16.39 -5.97
C THR A 64 -3.77 -15.55 -6.31
N ASP A 65 -3.34 -15.54 -7.59
CA ASP A 65 -2.19 -14.77 -8.03
C ASP A 65 -2.52 -13.28 -8.22
N ASP A 66 -3.81 -12.95 -8.21
CA ASP A 66 -4.37 -11.60 -8.14
C ASP A 66 -4.39 -11.00 -6.71
N GLU A 67 -4.03 -11.79 -5.68
CA GLU A 67 -3.94 -11.29 -4.30
C GLU A 67 -2.51 -11.27 -3.77
N ALA A 68 -2.19 -10.23 -3.03
CA ALA A 68 -0.93 -10.13 -2.30
C ALA A 68 -1.17 -9.84 -0.82
N ASN A 69 -0.66 -10.70 0.04
CA ASN A 69 -0.86 -10.61 1.48
C ASN A 69 0.45 -10.57 2.25
N GLY A 70 0.56 -9.67 3.22
CA GLY A 70 1.64 -9.65 4.20
C GLY A 70 1.10 -9.90 5.60
N GLY A 71 1.72 -10.83 6.33
CA GLY A 71 1.35 -11.15 7.70
C GLY A 71 1.65 -10.01 8.69
N ALA A 72 1.31 -10.23 9.97
CA ALA A 72 1.62 -9.28 11.04
C ALA A 72 3.11 -8.92 11.04
N GLY A 73 3.41 -7.62 11.14
CA GLY A 73 4.78 -7.09 11.14
C GLY A 73 5.38 -6.79 9.77
N SER A 74 4.74 -7.20 8.65
CA SER A 74 5.30 -6.98 7.30
C SER A 74 5.65 -5.52 7.02
N LEU A 75 4.79 -4.58 7.42
CA LEU A 75 5.02 -3.15 7.23
C LEU A 75 5.69 -2.48 8.44
N SER A 76 5.70 -3.12 9.61
CA SER A 76 6.21 -2.51 10.85
C SER A 76 7.69 -2.17 10.79
N GLY A 77 8.48 -2.96 10.04
CA GLY A 77 9.91 -2.72 9.87
C GLY A 77 10.25 -1.40 9.17
N LEU A 78 9.27 -0.79 8.46
CA LEU A 78 9.43 0.50 7.80
C LEU A 78 9.51 1.68 8.80
N PHE A 79 9.23 1.42 10.07
CA PHE A 79 9.18 2.41 11.14
C PHE A 79 10.01 1.96 12.36
N SER A 80 10.36 2.89 13.21
CA SER A 80 10.92 2.66 14.54
C SER A 80 10.04 3.38 15.57
N VAL A 81 9.54 2.62 16.53
CA VAL A 81 8.58 3.13 17.53
C VAL A 81 9.25 3.85 18.69
N GLY A 82 10.58 3.63 18.91
CA GLY A 82 11.27 4.16 20.06
C GLY A 82 10.84 3.50 21.38
N ALA A 83 10.62 4.32 22.43
CA ALA A 83 10.24 3.85 23.76
C ALA A 83 8.72 3.59 23.90
N ASP A 84 7.89 4.25 23.09
CA ASP A 84 6.43 4.31 23.26
C ASP A 84 5.69 3.24 22.45
N ALA A 85 6.10 1.98 22.61
CA ALA A 85 5.43 0.83 22.02
C ALA A 85 4.03 0.56 22.64
N PRO A 86 3.08 -0.05 21.89
CA PRO A 86 3.22 -0.60 20.55
C PRO A 86 2.98 0.42 19.43
N LEU A 87 3.49 0.11 18.24
CA LEU A 87 3.21 0.83 17.01
C LEU A 87 1.90 0.33 16.38
N SER A 88 1.08 1.26 15.90
CA SER A 88 -0.10 0.97 15.08
C SER A 88 0.07 1.56 13.68
N ILE A 89 -0.18 0.77 12.63
CA ILE A 89 -0.07 1.20 11.24
C ILE A 89 -1.46 1.36 10.63
N SER A 90 -1.63 2.41 9.83
CA SER A 90 -2.87 2.72 9.14
C SER A 90 -2.60 3.32 7.77
N LEU A 91 -3.65 3.41 6.95
CA LEU A 91 -3.63 4.12 5.68
C LEU A 91 -4.16 5.55 5.85
N LYS A 92 -3.56 6.48 5.11
CA LYS A 92 -4.12 7.78 4.77
C LYS A 92 -4.24 7.90 3.25
N LEU A 93 -4.98 8.87 2.76
CA LEU A 93 -5.08 9.17 1.35
C LEU A 93 -5.16 10.68 1.16
N ASP A 94 -4.13 11.26 0.58
CA ASP A 94 -4.11 12.65 0.18
C ASP A 94 -4.18 12.77 -1.36
N ASN A 95 -4.62 13.91 -1.83
CA ASN A 95 -4.76 14.13 -3.27
C ASN A 95 -3.38 14.17 -3.95
N GLY A 96 -3.20 13.26 -4.93
CA GLY A 96 -1.94 13.14 -5.69
C GLY A 96 -0.91 12.18 -5.09
N ASP A 97 -1.24 11.43 -4.05
CA ASP A 97 -0.37 10.39 -3.51
C ASP A 97 -0.26 9.16 -4.43
N LEU A 98 -1.32 8.90 -5.19
CA LEU A 98 -1.37 7.83 -6.19
C LEU A 98 -1.44 8.41 -7.61
N PRO A 99 -0.85 7.74 -8.62
CA PRO A 99 -0.94 8.16 -10.01
C PRO A 99 -2.36 8.03 -10.55
N THR A 100 -2.70 8.81 -11.56
CA THR A 100 -3.88 8.51 -12.37
C THR A 100 -3.61 7.23 -13.15
N LEU A 101 -4.44 6.23 -12.98
CA LEU A 101 -4.41 4.97 -13.72
C LEU A 101 -5.66 4.86 -14.59
N TYR A 102 -5.67 3.88 -15.46
CA TYR A 102 -6.80 3.57 -16.32
C TYR A 102 -7.13 2.08 -16.26
N SER A 103 -8.41 1.76 -16.41
CA SER A 103 -8.94 0.41 -16.56
C SER A 103 -9.98 0.44 -17.69
N ASN A 104 -9.74 -0.30 -18.76
CA ASN A 104 -10.56 -0.23 -19.99
C ASN A 104 -10.75 1.21 -20.51
N GLY A 105 -9.73 2.04 -20.47
CA GLY A 105 -9.77 3.44 -20.88
C GLY A 105 -10.50 4.38 -19.93
N VAL A 106 -11.04 3.91 -18.81
CA VAL A 106 -11.72 4.72 -17.79
C VAL A 106 -10.73 5.07 -16.68
N ALA A 107 -10.64 6.36 -16.36
CA ALA A 107 -9.77 6.82 -15.28
C ALA A 107 -10.16 6.24 -13.93
N VAL A 108 -9.15 5.75 -13.19
CA VAL A 108 -9.31 5.19 -11.86
C VAL A 108 -9.40 6.33 -10.83
N THR A 109 -10.35 6.21 -9.92
CA THR A 109 -10.53 7.07 -8.75
C THR A 109 -10.27 6.28 -7.47
N TYR A 110 -9.82 6.97 -6.43
CA TYR A 110 -9.44 6.36 -5.16
C TYR A 110 -10.29 6.88 -4.01
N ALA A 111 -10.69 5.99 -3.12
CA ALA A 111 -11.41 6.33 -1.89
C ALA A 111 -10.88 5.50 -0.71
N LEU A 112 -10.68 6.13 0.44
CA LEU A 112 -10.33 5.46 1.68
C LEU A 112 -11.50 5.50 2.64
N VAL A 113 -12.13 4.35 2.89
CA VAL A 113 -13.30 4.24 3.76
C VAL A 113 -13.12 3.08 4.74
N GLY A 114 -13.24 3.36 6.04
CA GLY A 114 -13.09 2.33 7.06
C GLY A 114 -11.72 1.64 7.09
N GLY A 115 -10.65 2.35 6.67
CA GLY A 115 -9.30 1.80 6.60
C GLY A 115 -9.01 0.93 5.36
N VAL A 116 -9.94 0.87 4.41
CA VAL A 116 -9.77 0.17 3.12
C VAL A 116 -9.67 1.21 2.01
N LEU A 117 -8.56 1.18 1.28
CA LEU A 117 -8.40 1.90 0.02
C LEU A 117 -9.11 1.10 -1.08
N THR A 118 -10.00 1.76 -1.79
CA THR A 118 -10.68 1.21 -2.97
C THR A 118 -10.35 2.05 -4.18
N ALA A 119 -9.86 1.41 -5.23
CA ALA A 119 -9.65 1.98 -6.55
C ALA A 119 -10.80 1.56 -7.47
N SER A 120 -11.42 2.51 -8.18
CA SER A 120 -12.59 2.23 -9.02
C SER A 120 -12.51 2.96 -10.36
N ALA A 121 -12.86 2.27 -11.44
CA ALA A 121 -13.07 2.82 -12.76
C ALA A 121 -14.59 2.89 -13.04
N GLY A 122 -15.18 4.06 -12.84
CA GLY A 122 -16.63 4.21 -12.80
C GLY A 122 -17.24 3.42 -11.63
N GLU A 123 -18.11 2.45 -11.92
CA GLU A 123 -18.74 1.59 -10.92
C GLU A 123 -17.97 0.26 -10.66
N VAL A 124 -16.91 0.02 -11.42
CA VAL A 124 -16.10 -1.22 -11.31
C VAL A 124 -15.01 -1.01 -10.29
N THR A 125 -14.94 -1.86 -9.26
CA THR A 125 -13.78 -1.93 -8.37
C THR A 125 -12.61 -2.55 -9.12
N VAL A 126 -11.49 -1.83 -9.16
CA VAL A 126 -10.26 -2.29 -9.84
C VAL A 126 -9.34 -3.02 -8.86
N PHE A 127 -9.13 -2.45 -7.69
CA PHE A 127 -8.42 -3.14 -6.61
C PHE A 127 -8.83 -2.60 -5.23
N THR A 128 -8.51 -3.36 -4.21
CA THR A 128 -8.58 -2.92 -2.82
C THR A 128 -7.25 -3.11 -2.10
N LEU A 129 -6.95 -2.26 -1.13
CA LEU A 129 -5.83 -2.42 -0.20
C LEU A 129 -6.31 -2.14 1.22
N SER A 130 -6.05 -3.06 2.12
CA SER A 130 -6.23 -2.87 3.56
C SER A 130 -4.91 -3.05 4.30
N VAL A 131 -4.75 -2.30 5.40
CA VAL A 131 -3.60 -2.40 6.30
C VAL A 131 -4.11 -2.59 7.72
N GLY A 132 -3.64 -3.64 8.36
CA GLY A 132 -3.94 -3.90 9.77
C GLY A 132 -3.04 -3.10 10.71
N ALA A 133 -3.55 -2.73 11.86
CA ALA A 133 -2.80 -2.00 12.89
C ALA A 133 -1.48 -2.69 13.31
N ASN A 134 -1.40 -4.01 13.18
CA ASN A 134 -0.22 -4.83 13.43
C ASN A 134 0.78 -4.85 12.26
N GLY A 135 0.57 -4.05 11.21
CA GLY A 135 1.42 -4.00 10.03
C GLY A 135 1.22 -5.13 9.02
N SER A 136 0.13 -5.89 9.13
CA SER A 136 -0.31 -6.78 8.04
C SER A 136 -0.92 -5.98 6.90
N TYR A 137 -0.96 -6.55 5.69
CA TYR A 137 -1.69 -5.95 4.57
C TYR A 137 -2.37 -7.03 3.73
N SER A 138 -3.40 -6.63 3.01
CA SER A 138 -4.05 -7.43 1.98
C SER A 138 -4.35 -6.52 0.79
N PHE A 139 -3.85 -6.90 -0.37
CA PHE A 139 -4.12 -6.31 -1.67
C PHE A 139 -4.89 -7.33 -2.52
N ASP A 140 -5.94 -6.90 -3.20
CA ASP A 140 -6.84 -7.72 -4.01
C ASP A 140 -7.11 -6.98 -5.33
N LEU A 141 -6.61 -7.52 -6.45
CA LEU A 141 -6.84 -7.03 -7.80
C LEU A 141 -8.16 -7.62 -8.32
N ARG A 142 -9.06 -6.79 -8.84
CA ARG A 142 -10.43 -7.19 -9.18
C ARG A 142 -10.87 -6.87 -10.60
N ALA A 143 -10.10 -6.04 -11.29
CA ALA A 143 -10.27 -5.74 -12.70
C ALA A 143 -8.93 -5.33 -13.28
N GLN A 144 -8.76 -5.57 -14.58
CA GLN A 144 -7.53 -5.23 -15.28
C GLN A 144 -7.22 -3.73 -15.21
N LEU A 145 -5.96 -3.40 -15.22
CA LEU A 145 -5.42 -2.06 -15.45
C LEU A 145 -4.96 -1.94 -16.91
N ASP A 146 -4.91 -0.73 -17.43
CA ASP A 146 -4.39 -0.52 -18.78
C ASP A 146 -2.85 -0.55 -18.74
N HIS A 147 -2.23 -1.49 -19.44
CA HIS A 147 -0.80 -1.63 -19.62
C HIS A 147 -0.32 -0.97 -20.90
N VAL A 148 0.98 -0.63 -20.96
CA VAL A 148 1.59 -0.08 -22.16
C VAL A 148 1.74 -1.21 -23.19
N ASP A 149 1.17 -1.01 -24.37
CA ASP A 149 1.41 -1.91 -25.51
C ASP A 149 2.86 -1.72 -26.00
N ASP A 150 3.70 -2.69 -25.74
CA ASP A 150 5.10 -2.74 -26.16
C ASP A 150 5.30 -3.47 -27.51
N ASN A 151 4.21 -3.84 -28.16
CA ASN A 151 4.17 -4.63 -29.40
C ASN A 151 4.90 -6.00 -29.31
N THR A 152 5.03 -6.51 -28.10
CA THR A 152 5.46 -7.90 -27.85
C THR A 152 4.26 -8.71 -27.34
N ASN A 153 4.27 -10.01 -27.51
CA ASN A 153 3.28 -10.88 -26.85
C ASN A 153 3.89 -11.45 -25.57
N THR A 154 4.38 -10.56 -24.71
CA THR A 154 4.95 -10.91 -23.41
C THR A 154 4.32 -10.02 -22.36
N GLU A 155 4.02 -10.60 -21.22
CA GLU A 155 3.53 -9.88 -20.05
C GLU A 155 4.47 -8.73 -19.68
N ASN A 156 3.90 -7.64 -19.26
CA ASN A 156 4.65 -6.47 -18.78
C ASN A 156 4.03 -5.90 -17.50
N THR A 157 4.71 -4.93 -16.91
CA THR A 157 4.29 -4.31 -15.64
C THR A 157 4.11 -2.80 -15.76
N ALA A 158 4.12 -2.27 -16.99
CA ALA A 158 4.08 -0.84 -17.25
C ALA A 158 2.63 -0.34 -17.32
N LEU A 159 2.09 0.11 -16.19
CA LEU A 159 0.74 0.65 -16.08
C LEU A 159 0.62 2.04 -16.71
N VAL A 160 -0.36 2.22 -17.58
CA VAL A 160 -0.61 3.49 -18.27
C VAL A 160 -1.10 4.57 -17.30
N THR A 161 -0.48 5.76 -17.39
CA THR A 161 -0.85 6.94 -16.58
C THR A 161 -1.32 8.13 -17.41
N SER A 162 -1.26 8.06 -18.74
CA SER A 162 -1.80 9.07 -19.67
C SER A 162 -3.22 8.69 -20.11
N ALA A 163 -4.06 9.69 -20.35
CA ALA A 163 -5.41 9.44 -20.88
C ALA A 163 -5.35 8.73 -22.26
N PRO A 164 -6.35 7.90 -22.59
CA PRO A 164 -6.42 7.24 -23.90
C PRO A 164 -6.28 8.23 -25.06
N GLY A 165 -5.40 7.90 -26.01
CA GLY A 165 -5.11 8.72 -27.18
C GLY A 165 -4.22 9.93 -26.95
N VAL A 166 -3.66 10.08 -25.76
CA VAL A 166 -2.68 11.12 -25.43
C VAL A 166 -1.27 10.58 -25.61
N GLU A 167 -0.48 11.26 -26.44
CA GLU A 167 0.93 10.92 -26.70
C GLU A 167 1.87 12.01 -26.14
N PRO A 168 3.06 11.67 -25.66
CA PRO A 168 3.55 10.29 -25.49
C PRO A 168 2.82 9.56 -24.34
N VAL A 169 2.68 8.25 -24.48
CA VAL A 169 2.16 7.40 -23.39
C VAL A 169 3.11 7.49 -22.19
N THR A 170 2.56 7.75 -21.02
CA THR A 170 3.31 7.73 -19.77
C THR A 170 2.90 6.55 -18.91
N SER A 171 3.82 6.01 -18.11
CA SER A 171 3.57 4.80 -17.32
C SER A 171 4.33 4.80 -16.00
N VAL A 172 3.91 3.91 -15.10
CA VAL A 172 4.60 3.51 -13.87
C VAL A 172 4.74 1.99 -13.84
N SER A 173 5.80 1.48 -13.22
CA SER A 173 6.08 0.03 -13.17
C SER A 173 5.56 -0.64 -11.88
N GLY A 174 4.60 -0.04 -11.19
CA GLY A 174 4.01 -0.57 -9.97
C GLY A 174 3.22 0.48 -9.21
N LEU A 175 2.39 0.00 -8.30
CA LEU A 175 1.55 0.79 -7.40
C LEU A 175 2.36 1.10 -6.14
N ASP A 176 2.80 2.34 -5.99
CA ASP A 176 3.60 2.77 -4.83
C ASP A 176 2.68 3.35 -3.75
N PHE A 177 2.51 2.60 -2.69
CA PHE A 177 1.68 2.95 -1.53
C PHE A 177 2.49 3.57 -0.38
N THR A 178 3.76 3.89 -0.59
CA THR A 178 4.66 4.43 0.45
C THR A 178 4.05 5.59 1.22
N LYS A 179 3.55 6.60 0.50
CA LYS A 179 3.00 7.83 1.09
C LYS A 179 1.68 7.65 1.82
N LEU A 180 1.01 6.51 1.62
CA LEU A 180 -0.25 6.20 2.27
C LEU A 180 -0.06 5.65 3.68
N LEU A 181 1.16 5.27 4.07
CA LEU A 181 1.43 4.63 5.35
C LEU A 181 1.69 5.65 6.46
N VAL A 182 0.95 5.50 7.55
CA VAL A 182 1.10 6.25 8.79
C VAL A 182 1.32 5.26 9.93
N ALA A 183 2.32 5.54 10.76
CA ALA A 183 2.52 4.81 12.00
C ALA A 183 2.26 5.73 13.18
N THR A 184 1.56 5.22 14.18
CA THR A 184 1.20 5.92 15.42
C THR A 184 1.64 5.06 16.60
N ASP A 185 2.27 5.66 17.60
CA ASP A 185 2.70 5.00 18.83
C ASP A 185 1.60 4.96 19.91
N ALA A 186 1.97 4.53 21.12
CA ALA A 186 1.00 4.23 22.16
C ALA A 186 0.36 5.47 22.79
N ASP A 187 1.00 6.62 22.77
CA ASP A 187 0.49 7.87 23.32
C ASP A 187 -0.09 8.81 22.25
N GLY A 188 0.06 8.46 20.97
CA GLY A 188 -0.65 9.07 19.85
C GLY A 188 0.21 9.89 18.90
N ASP A 189 1.52 9.90 19.06
CA ASP A 189 2.41 10.55 18.12
C ASP A 189 2.51 9.75 16.80
N SER A 190 2.59 10.45 15.68
CA SER A 190 2.49 9.83 14.37
C SER A 190 3.60 10.25 13.44
N VAL A 191 4.01 9.33 12.57
CA VAL A 191 4.93 9.58 11.46
C VAL A 191 4.39 9.02 10.16
N GLU A 192 4.54 9.77 9.08
CA GLU A 192 4.22 9.36 7.72
C GLU A 192 5.49 8.94 6.98
N LEU A 193 5.39 7.93 6.12
CA LEU A 193 6.48 7.66 5.19
C LEU A 193 6.53 8.73 4.10
N THR A 194 7.74 9.13 3.77
CA THR A 194 8.03 10.07 2.68
C THR A 194 8.87 9.38 1.60
N GLY A 195 8.88 9.95 0.40
CA GLY A 195 9.59 9.37 -0.74
C GLY A 195 8.76 8.33 -1.47
N THR A 196 9.42 7.36 -2.08
CA THR A 196 8.80 6.34 -2.93
C THR A 196 9.50 4.99 -2.76
N GLY A 197 8.85 3.91 -3.22
CA GLY A 197 9.46 2.58 -3.35
C GLY A 197 9.60 1.80 -2.05
N ARG A 198 8.92 2.20 -0.97
CA ARG A 198 9.00 1.49 0.33
C ARG A 198 7.92 0.43 0.50
N PHE A 199 6.77 0.63 -0.12
CA PHE A 199 5.70 -0.37 -0.22
C PHE A 199 5.13 -0.32 -1.62
N VAL A 200 5.43 -1.33 -2.43
CA VAL A 200 5.09 -1.38 -3.86
C VAL A 200 4.44 -2.71 -4.19
N VAL A 201 3.32 -2.65 -4.92
CA VAL A 201 2.70 -3.82 -5.54
C VAL A 201 2.84 -3.68 -7.06
N THR A 202 3.47 -4.67 -7.70
CA THR A 202 3.57 -4.77 -9.15
C THR A 202 2.36 -5.53 -9.68
N VAL A 203 1.75 -5.04 -10.74
CA VAL A 203 0.67 -5.74 -11.46
C VAL A 203 1.25 -6.21 -12.79
N VAL A 204 1.08 -7.49 -13.07
CA VAL A 204 1.51 -8.15 -14.31
C VAL A 204 0.31 -8.24 -15.24
N ASP A 205 0.51 -7.88 -16.49
CA ASP A 205 -0.49 -7.88 -17.56
C ASP A 205 -0.96 -9.30 -17.91
N ASP A 206 -2.22 -9.45 -18.29
CA ASP A 206 -2.79 -10.69 -18.83
C ASP A 206 -2.71 -10.65 -20.37
N ILE A 207 -1.96 -11.56 -20.99
CA ILE A 207 -1.83 -11.65 -22.42
C ILE A 207 -2.71 -12.77 -23.01
N PRO A 208 -3.26 -12.60 -24.23
CA PRO A 208 -4.06 -13.64 -24.85
C PRO A 208 -3.27 -14.92 -25.12
N VAL A 209 -3.72 -16.07 -24.62
CA VAL A 209 -3.16 -17.40 -24.91
C VAL A 209 -3.95 -18.11 -26.03
N ALA A 210 -3.25 -18.77 -26.93
CA ALA A 210 -3.88 -19.62 -27.95
C ALA A 210 -4.36 -20.95 -27.33
N ASN A 211 -5.65 -21.23 -27.44
CA ASN A 211 -6.28 -22.50 -27.04
C ASN A 211 -6.19 -23.56 -28.13
#